data_e5bedd11d9bdf18d9e9889dae57f2ab9
#
_entry.id   e5bedd11d9bdf18d9e9889dae57f2ab9
#
_cell.length_a   1.000
_cell.length_b   1.000
_cell.length_c   1.000
_cell.angle_alpha   90.00
_cell.angle_beta   90.00
_cell.angle_gamma   90.00
#
_symmetry.space_group_name_H-M   'P 1'
#
loop_
_entity.id
_entity.type
_entity.pdbx_description
1 polymer ?
#
loop_
_entity_poly.entity_id
_entity_poly.type
_entity_poly.pdbx_seq_one_letter_code
_entity_poly.pdbx_strand_id
1 'polypeptide(L)'
;ALSSAASDVYKRQVFDVMVRLTDDIFNTYIRKTGTVNPYYSEYCDGKSVTCPGLKQWGTVTLANQGRNALQILKYYYGNDIEIIRTSNIQSIPQSYPGSPIRQGDSGTAVFTLQRQLNRITKDYPFLGLLTVDGVFGAKMAATVRAFQKQFNLTADGVVGRQTWYKISYIYVSVKN
;
A
#
# COMPACT_ATOMS: atom_id res chain seq x y z
N ALA A 1 11.07 23.46 -25.29
CA ALA A 1 10.27 23.29 -24.07
C ALA A 1 9.18 22.27 -24.33
N LEU A 2 9.23 21.12 -23.64
CA LEU A 2 8.13 20.16 -23.64
C LEU A 2 6.89 20.86 -23.06
N SER A 3 5.75 20.73 -23.73
CA SER A 3 4.50 21.32 -23.26
C SER A 3 4.18 20.82 -21.84
N SER A 4 3.51 21.62 -21.04
CA SER A 4 3.10 21.24 -19.66
C SER A 4 2.34 19.91 -19.65
N ALA A 5 1.53 19.65 -20.68
CA ALA A 5 0.79 18.40 -20.87
C ALA A 5 1.72 17.18 -21.02
N ALA A 6 2.81 17.28 -21.79
CA ALA A 6 3.77 16.18 -21.95
C ALA A 6 4.54 15.90 -20.63
N SER A 7 4.86 16.93 -19.87
CA SER A 7 5.46 16.80 -18.54
C SER A 7 4.52 16.11 -17.53
N ASP A 8 3.22 16.42 -17.58
CA ASP A 8 2.22 15.80 -16.69
C ASP A 8 1.94 14.36 -17.04
N VAL A 9 1.92 14.01 -18.35
CA VAL A 9 1.80 12.62 -18.80
C VAL A 9 3.01 11.80 -18.36
N TYR A 10 4.22 12.33 -18.49
CA TYR A 10 5.45 11.67 -18.05
C TYR A 10 5.46 11.43 -16.53
N LYS A 11 5.08 12.43 -15.73
CA LYS A 11 4.95 12.29 -14.28
C LYS A 11 3.93 11.21 -13.89
N ARG A 12 2.75 11.19 -14.53
CA ARG A 12 1.73 10.15 -14.30
C ARG A 12 2.24 8.75 -14.63
N GLN A 13 2.93 8.56 -15.74
CA GLN A 13 3.48 7.26 -16.12
C GLN A 13 4.52 6.75 -15.11
N VAL A 14 5.38 7.63 -14.58
CA VAL A 14 6.35 7.26 -13.54
C VAL A 14 5.62 6.86 -12.24
N PHE A 15 4.58 7.58 -11.84
CA PHE A 15 3.77 7.23 -10.67
C PHE A 15 3.05 5.89 -10.84
N ASP A 16 2.45 5.64 -12.00
CA ASP A 16 1.74 4.38 -12.28
C ASP A 16 2.71 3.18 -12.27
N VAL A 17 3.91 3.34 -12.79
CA VAL A 17 4.96 2.30 -12.74
C VAL A 17 5.39 2.04 -11.30
N MET A 18 5.59 3.09 -10.50
CA MET A 18 5.98 2.95 -9.08
C MET A 18 4.86 2.28 -8.26
N VAL A 19 3.60 2.63 -8.50
CA VAL A 19 2.46 1.97 -7.84
C VAL A 19 2.43 0.48 -8.17
N ARG A 20 2.52 0.11 -9.44
CA ARG A 20 2.53 -1.31 -9.85
C ARG A 20 3.70 -2.08 -9.24
N LEU A 21 4.91 -1.51 -9.28
CA LEU A 21 6.08 -2.14 -8.67
C LEU A 21 5.91 -2.34 -7.17
N THR A 22 5.36 -1.35 -6.47
CA THR A 22 5.12 -1.44 -5.03
C THR A 22 4.07 -2.51 -4.73
N ASP A 23 2.99 -2.57 -5.51
CA ASP A 23 1.94 -3.59 -5.36
C ASP A 23 2.48 -4.99 -5.65
N ASP A 24 3.34 -5.15 -6.67
CA ASP A 24 3.93 -6.45 -7.05
C ASP A 24 4.90 -7.00 -6.00
N ILE A 25 5.64 -6.14 -5.30
CA ILE A 25 6.63 -6.55 -4.30
C ILE A 25 6.13 -6.46 -2.86
N PHE A 26 4.95 -5.92 -2.63
CA PHE A 26 4.44 -5.64 -1.28
C PHE A 26 4.33 -6.88 -0.39
N ASN A 27 4.03 -8.04 -0.97
CA ASN A 27 3.97 -9.32 -0.27
C ASN A 27 5.31 -10.06 -0.23
N THR A 28 6.38 -9.35 -0.57
CA THR A 28 7.70 -9.92 -0.72
C THR A 28 8.63 -9.34 0.35
N TYR A 29 9.31 -10.22 1.07
CA TYR A 29 10.31 -9.83 2.05
C TYR A 29 11.55 -10.71 1.94
N ILE A 30 12.65 -10.28 2.52
CA ILE A 30 13.88 -11.06 2.60
C ILE A 30 14.03 -11.62 4.01
N ARG A 31 14.58 -12.84 4.11
CA ARG A 31 14.96 -13.45 5.38
C ARG A 31 16.26 -14.24 5.20
N LYS A 32 16.88 -14.62 6.30
CA LYS A 32 17.95 -15.61 6.30
C LYS A 32 17.38 -17.02 6.24
N THR A 33 17.99 -17.88 5.47
CA THR A 33 17.61 -19.29 5.36
C THR A 33 17.51 -19.93 6.75
N GLY A 34 16.40 -20.62 7.00
CA GLY A 34 16.12 -21.25 8.29
C GLY A 34 15.55 -20.32 9.37
N THR A 35 15.36 -19.02 9.10
CA THR A 35 14.68 -18.11 10.04
C THR A 35 13.24 -17.85 9.63
N VAL A 36 12.40 -17.51 10.60
CA VAL A 36 10.98 -17.15 10.36
C VAL A 36 10.81 -15.64 10.20
N ASN A 37 11.66 -14.86 10.84
CA ASN A 37 11.55 -13.42 10.89
C ASN A 37 12.13 -12.77 9.62
N PRO A 38 11.51 -11.65 9.15
CA PRO A 38 12.12 -10.82 8.13
C PRO A 38 13.51 -10.32 8.54
N TYR A 39 14.42 -10.25 7.56
CA TYR A 39 15.76 -9.71 7.79
C TYR A 39 15.70 -8.19 7.88
N TYR A 40 16.26 -7.64 8.95
CA TYR A 40 16.42 -6.20 9.07
C TYR A 40 17.52 -5.72 8.11
N SER A 41 17.14 -4.95 7.11
CA SER A 41 18.03 -4.50 6.05
C SER A 41 18.31 -3.01 6.14
N GLU A 42 19.58 -2.65 6.15
CA GLU A 42 20.01 -1.26 6.02
C GLU A 42 20.30 -0.92 4.56
N TYR A 43 20.03 0.32 4.17
CA TYR A 43 20.38 0.81 2.84
C TYR A 43 20.73 2.30 2.86
N CYS A 44 21.49 2.75 1.88
CA CYS A 44 21.84 4.14 1.66
C CYS A 44 21.98 4.44 0.15
N ASP A 45 22.20 5.69 -0.21
CA ASP A 45 22.43 6.06 -1.61
C ASP A 45 23.77 5.52 -2.14
N GLY A 46 24.77 5.39 -1.29
CA GLY A 46 26.11 4.90 -1.64
C GLY A 46 26.96 5.90 -2.41
N LYS A 47 26.54 7.19 -2.43
CA LYS A 47 27.29 8.31 -3.00
C LYS A 47 27.58 9.38 -1.96
N SER A 48 26.54 9.93 -1.35
CA SER A 48 26.65 10.97 -0.32
C SER A 48 26.82 10.37 1.07
N VAL A 49 26.31 9.16 1.29
CA VAL A 49 26.39 8.42 2.56
C VAL A 49 26.90 7.00 2.30
N THR A 50 27.83 6.55 3.14
CA THR A 50 28.28 5.13 3.14
C THR A 50 27.64 4.39 4.31
N CYS A 51 27.10 3.21 4.04
CA CYS A 51 26.51 2.31 5.03
C CYS A 51 27.01 0.89 4.83
N PRO A 52 26.90 0.01 5.84
CA PRO A 52 27.29 -1.39 5.70
C PRO A 52 26.31 -2.20 4.83
N GLY A 53 25.07 -1.67 4.61
CA GLY A 53 24.01 -2.34 3.86
C GLY A 53 24.04 -2.08 2.36
N LEU A 54 22.87 -2.24 1.73
CA LEU A 54 22.66 -2.08 0.30
C LEU A 54 22.90 -0.62 -0.13
N LYS A 55 23.66 -0.45 -1.20
CA LYS A 55 23.94 0.87 -1.80
C LYS A 55 23.11 1.05 -3.06
N GLN A 56 22.20 2.03 -3.07
CA GLN A 56 21.27 2.27 -4.17
C GLN A 56 21.98 2.35 -5.54
N TRP A 57 23.02 3.17 -5.65
CA TRP A 57 23.80 3.28 -6.91
C TRP A 57 24.66 2.06 -7.19
N GLY A 58 25.10 1.34 -6.15
CA GLY A 58 25.78 0.07 -6.30
C GLY A 58 24.87 -1.02 -6.88
N THR A 59 23.58 -1.03 -6.55
CA THR A 59 22.61 -1.95 -7.17
C THR A 59 22.47 -1.71 -8.66
N VAL A 60 22.47 -0.45 -9.12
CA VAL A 60 22.45 -0.12 -10.56
C VAL A 60 23.68 -0.67 -11.26
N THR A 61 24.87 -0.52 -10.66
CA THR A 61 26.11 -1.06 -11.22
C THR A 61 26.05 -2.59 -11.36
N LEU A 62 25.58 -3.28 -10.33
CA LEU A 62 25.44 -4.75 -10.33
C LEU A 62 24.38 -5.24 -11.33
N ALA A 63 23.26 -4.50 -11.45
CA ALA A 63 22.23 -4.80 -12.43
C ALA A 63 22.73 -4.65 -13.87
N ASN A 64 23.53 -3.60 -14.15
CA ASN A 64 24.17 -3.39 -15.45
C ASN A 64 25.21 -4.50 -15.79
N GLN A 65 25.74 -5.20 -14.76
CA GLN A 65 26.59 -6.38 -14.92
C GLN A 65 25.77 -7.67 -15.14
N GLY A 66 24.44 -7.58 -15.28
CA GLY A 66 23.55 -8.72 -15.53
C GLY A 66 23.11 -9.47 -14.28
N ARG A 67 23.36 -8.96 -13.06
CA ARG A 67 22.90 -9.59 -11.83
C ARG A 67 21.40 -9.37 -11.63
N ASN A 68 20.69 -10.42 -11.25
CA ASN A 68 19.28 -10.32 -10.86
C ASN A 68 19.13 -9.83 -9.40
N ALA A 69 17.89 -9.50 -9.00
CA ALA A 69 17.58 -8.95 -7.67
C ALA A 69 18.11 -9.83 -6.52
N LEU A 70 17.92 -11.15 -6.59
CA LEU A 70 18.40 -12.06 -5.54
C LEU A 70 19.94 -12.07 -5.46
N GLN A 71 20.63 -12.05 -6.58
CA GLN A 71 22.10 -11.99 -6.61
C GLN A 71 22.63 -10.68 -6.04
N ILE A 72 21.92 -9.56 -6.28
CA ILE A 72 22.24 -8.26 -5.70
C ILE A 72 22.03 -8.27 -4.19
N LEU A 73 20.89 -8.80 -3.72
CA LEU A 73 20.62 -8.92 -2.28
C LEU A 73 21.67 -9.80 -1.58
N LYS A 74 22.05 -10.93 -2.18
CA LYS A 74 23.08 -11.81 -1.65
C LYS A 74 24.46 -11.15 -1.59
N TYR A 75 24.78 -10.29 -2.55
CA TYR A 75 26.03 -9.54 -2.56
C TYR A 75 26.15 -8.61 -1.33
N TYR A 76 25.05 -7.97 -0.92
CA TYR A 76 25.07 -7.04 0.21
C TYR A 76 24.81 -7.68 1.56
N TYR A 77 23.96 -8.71 1.62
CA TYR A 77 23.46 -9.25 2.89
C TYR A 77 23.89 -10.70 3.18
N GLY A 78 24.65 -11.31 2.25
CA GLY A 78 25.17 -12.67 2.41
C GLY A 78 24.43 -13.73 1.59
N ASN A 79 25.10 -14.86 1.36
CA ASN A 79 24.58 -15.93 0.50
C ASN A 79 23.38 -16.67 1.07
N ASP A 80 23.14 -16.54 2.37
CA ASP A 80 22.03 -17.12 3.11
C ASP A 80 20.72 -16.32 3.04
N ILE A 81 20.68 -15.26 2.23
CA ILE A 81 19.47 -14.48 1.98
C ILE A 81 18.57 -15.19 0.96
N GLU A 82 17.31 -15.28 1.26
CA GLU A 82 16.23 -15.73 0.38
C GLU A 82 15.10 -14.70 0.29
N ILE A 83 14.43 -14.67 -0.86
CA ILE A 83 13.25 -13.83 -1.10
C ILE A 83 12.01 -14.70 -0.84
N ILE A 84 11.17 -14.26 0.07
CA ILE A 84 9.92 -14.93 0.41
C ILE A 84 8.75 -14.12 -0.11
N ARG A 85 7.87 -14.77 -0.84
CA ARG A 85 6.56 -14.23 -1.20
C ARG A 85 5.52 -14.91 -0.31
N THR A 86 4.81 -14.12 0.50
CA THR A 86 3.78 -14.65 1.38
C THR A 86 2.39 -14.40 0.82
N SER A 87 1.54 -15.42 0.89
CA SER A 87 0.09 -15.28 0.63
C SER A 87 -0.69 -14.91 1.90
N ASN A 88 -0.03 -14.97 3.05
CA ASN A 88 -0.64 -14.67 4.34
C ASN A 88 -0.64 -13.16 4.64
N ILE A 89 -0.91 -12.37 3.62
CA ILE A 89 -1.15 -10.94 3.78
C ILE A 89 -2.64 -10.79 3.97
N GLN A 90 -3.03 -10.70 5.21
CA GLN A 90 -4.38 -10.28 5.53
C GLN A 90 -4.53 -8.83 5.04
N SER A 91 -5.12 -8.72 3.83
CA SER A 91 -5.67 -7.49 3.28
C SER A 91 -4.83 -6.24 3.51
N ILE A 92 -3.85 -6.08 2.64
CA ILE A 92 -3.12 -4.82 2.49
C ILE A 92 -4.12 -3.74 2.13
N PRO A 93 -4.10 -2.61 2.86
CA PRO A 93 -4.84 -1.45 2.43
C PRO A 93 -4.35 -1.01 1.06
N GLN A 94 -5.23 -1.05 0.08
CA GLN A 94 -4.92 -0.54 -1.26
C GLN A 94 -4.59 0.95 -1.18
N SER A 95 -3.72 1.41 -2.07
CA SER A 95 -3.43 2.84 -2.22
C SER A 95 -4.71 3.63 -2.55
N TYR A 96 -4.78 4.87 -2.09
CA TYR A 96 -5.89 5.75 -2.43
C TYR A 96 -5.98 5.93 -3.94
N PRO A 97 -7.18 5.75 -4.56
CA PRO A 97 -7.33 5.73 -6.02
C PRO A 97 -7.14 7.08 -6.72
N GLY A 98 -6.79 8.14 -5.98
CA GLY A 98 -6.46 9.46 -6.55
C GLY A 98 -7.62 10.44 -6.62
N SER A 99 -8.87 9.98 -6.55
CA SER A 99 -10.08 10.83 -6.53
C SER A 99 -10.99 10.48 -5.35
N PRO A 100 -11.71 11.48 -4.78
CA PRO A 100 -12.67 11.23 -3.70
C PRO A 100 -13.80 10.31 -4.16
N ILE A 101 -14.18 9.36 -3.29
CA ILE A 101 -15.26 8.40 -3.53
C ILE A 101 -16.47 8.84 -2.70
N ARG A 102 -17.65 8.91 -3.34
CA ARG A 102 -18.87 9.45 -2.75
C ARG A 102 -20.12 8.68 -3.17
N GLN A 103 -21.24 9.02 -2.60
CA GLN A 103 -22.53 8.45 -2.99
C GLN A 103 -22.78 8.59 -4.50
N GLY A 104 -23.16 7.49 -5.14
CA GLY A 104 -23.35 7.35 -6.58
C GLY A 104 -22.17 6.68 -7.29
N ASP A 105 -20.99 6.63 -6.67
CA ASP A 105 -19.82 5.94 -7.25
C ASP A 105 -19.96 4.42 -7.10
N SER A 106 -19.26 3.69 -7.98
CA SER A 106 -19.21 2.23 -7.96
C SER A 106 -17.85 1.69 -8.42
N GLY A 107 -17.59 0.43 -8.10
CA GLY A 107 -16.37 -0.26 -8.56
C GLY A 107 -15.52 -0.87 -7.45
N THR A 108 -14.33 -1.33 -7.80
CA THR A 108 -13.43 -2.10 -6.92
C THR A 108 -13.03 -1.35 -5.65
N ALA A 109 -12.82 -0.03 -5.74
CA ALA A 109 -12.48 0.78 -4.59
C ALA A 109 -13.63 0.85 -3.57
N VAL A 110 -14.87 0.95 -4.04
CA VAL A 110 -16.08 0.92 -3.19
C VAL A 110 -16.23 -0.45 -2.54
N PHE A 111 -16.07 -1.52 -3.32
CA PHE A 111 -16.10 -2.90 -2.81
C PHE A 111 -15.07 -3.11 -1.69
N THR A 112 -13.85 -2.62 -1.89
CA THR A 112 -12.79 -2.68 -0.86
C THR A 112 -13.19 -1.95 0.41
N LEU A 113 -13.71 -0.73 0.30
CA LEU A 113 -14.17 0.05 1.45
C LEU A 113 -15.30 -0.64 2.21
N GLN A 114 -16.28 -1.23 1.50
CA GLN A 114 -17.38 -1.96 2.12
C GLN A 114 -16.87 -3.15 2.95
N ARG A 115 -15.93 -3.92 2.42
CA ARG A 115 -15.29 -5.02 3.16
C ARG A 115 -14.53 -4.54 4.38
N GLN A 116 -13.76 -3.46 4.23
CA GLN A 116 -12.98 -2.90 5.34
C GLN A 116 -13.89 -2.35 6.45
N LEU A 117 -14.91 -1.57 6.08
CA LEU A 117 -15.88 -1.04 7.04
C LEU A 117 -16.65 -2.16 7.75
N ASN A 118 -17.07 -3.20 7.04
CA ASN A 118 -17.74 -4.36 7.64
C ASN A 118 -16.86 -5.11 8.66
N ARG A 119 -15.56 -5.18 8.44
CA ARG A 119 -14.66 -5.75 9.45
C ARG A 119 -14.55 -4.82 10.65
N ILE A 120 -14.46 -3.52 10.44
CA ILE A 120 -14.38 -2.51 11.50
C ILE A 120 -15.64 -2.54 12.36
N THR A 121 -16.81 -2.85 11.79
CA THR A 121 -18.08 -2.97 12.53
C THR A 121 -18.05 -4.03 13.62
N LYS A 122 -17.17 -5.02 13.56
CA LYS A 122 -17.03 -6.00 14.67
C LYS A 122 -16.66 -5.33 16.00
N ASP A 123 -15.75 -4.35 15.94
CA ASP A 123 -15.30 -3.59 17.11
C ASP A 123 -16.07 -2.27 17.30
N TYR A 124 -16.76 -1.81 16.24
CA TYR A 124 -17.56 -0.58 16.20
C TYR A 124 -18.97 -0.86 15.66
N PRO A 125 -19.84 -1.59 16.40
CA PRO A 125 -21.14 -2.06 15.89
C PRO A 125 -22.11 -0.97 15.43
N PHE A 126 -21.96 0.26 15.95
CA PHE A 126 -22.80 1.39 15.57
C PHE A 126 -22.63 1.84 14.11
N LEU A 127 -21.57 1.43 13.42
CA LEU A 127 -21.37 1.70 12.00
C LEU A 127 -22.36 0.92 11.11
N GLY A 128 -22.88 -0.22 11.59
CA GLY A 128 -23.80 -1.08 10.86
C GLY A 128 -23.16 -1.81 9.68
N LEU A 129 -23.65 -3.00 9.36
CA LEU A 129 -23.15 -3.81 8.25
C LEU A 129 -23.62 -3.25 6.91
N LEU A 130 -22.71 -3.24 5.92
CA LEU A 130 -22.98 -2.85 4.53
C LEU A 130 -23.15 -4.10 3.66
N THR A 131 -23.98 -4.02 2.62
CA THR A 131 -23.95 -4.97 1.51
C THR A 131 -22.65 -4.74 0.73
N VAL A 132 -21.93 -5.82 0.43
CA VAL A 132 -20.67 -5.76 -0.32
C VAL A 132 -20.98 -5.97 -1.81
N ASP A 133 -21.46 -4.90 -2.46
CA ASP A 133 -21.94 -4.90 -3.84
C ASP A 133 -21.13 -3.98 -4.78
N GLY A 134 -20.17 -3.25 -4.19
CA GLY A 134 -19.36 -2.29 -4.96
C GLY A 134 -20.10 -1.00 -5.31
N VAL A 135 -21.28 -0.72 -4.71
CA VAL A 135 -22.06 0.51 -4.95
C VAL A 135 -22.04 1.40 -3.71
N PHE A 136 -21.64 2.65 -3.86
CA PHE A 136 -21.65 3.62 -2.78
C PHE A 136 -23.05 4.22 -2.62
N GLY A 137 -23.93 3.52 -1.92
CA GLY A 137 -25.29 3.96 -1.66
C GLY A 137 -25.41 4.89 -0.45
N ALA A 138 -26.65 5.34 -0.16
CA ALA A 138 -26.95 6.22 0.97
C ALA A 138 -26.55 5.62 2.33
N LYS A 139 -26.72 4.30 2.50
CA LYS A 139 -26.33 3.59 3.72
C LYS A 139 -24.81 3.67 3.94
N MET A 140 -24.02 3.46 2.88
CA MET A 140 -22.58 3.60 2.96
C MET A 140 -22.15 5.04 3.27
N ALA A 141 -22.79 6.05 2.69
CA ALA A 141 -22.53 7.44 3.01
C ALA A 141 -22.78 7.75 4.49
N ALA A 142 -23.85 7.22 5.07
CA ALA A 142 -24.15 7.34 6.51
C ALA A 142 -23.08 6.64 7.37
N THR A 143 -22.67 5.42 7.01
CA THR A 143 -21.60 4.69 7.69
C THR A 143 -20.27 5.45 7.64
N VAL A 144 -19.92 6.03 6.48
CA VAL A 144 -18.70 6.85 6.34
C VAL A 144 -18.76 8.09 7.22
N ARG A 145 -19.90 8.81 7.29
CA ARG A 145 -20.05 9.94 8.22
C ARG A 145 -19.89 9.53 9.67
N ALA A 146 -20.50 8.41 10.08
CA ALA A 146 -20.37 7.89 11.43
C ALA A 146 -18.93 7.52 11.76
N PHE A 147 -18.23 6.88 10.83
CA PHE A 147 -16.81 6.56 10.93
C PHE A 147 -15.95 7.84 11.07
N GLN A 148 -16.16 8.81 10.19
CA GLN A 148 -15.45 10.09 10.21
C GLN A 148 -15.63 10.81 11.55
N LYS A 149 -16.86 10.87 12.06
CA LYS A 149 -17.15 11.44 13.38
C LYS A 149 -16.43 10.73 14.50
N GLN A 150 -16.44 9.39 14.51
CA GLN A 150 -15.77 8.57 15.51
C GLN A 150 -14.25 8.81 15.57
N PHE A 151 -13.64 9.03 14.41
CA PHE A 151 -12.18 9.16 14.29
C PHE A 151 -11.70 10.60 14.05
N ASN A 152 -12.52 11.59 14.45
CA ASN A 152 -12.22 13.03 14.38
C ASN A 152 -11.80 13.52 12.98
N LEU A 153 -12.48 13.02 11.95
CA LEU A 153 -12.39 13.51 10.57
C LEU A 153 -13.58 14.40 10.23
N THR A 154 -13.47 15.19 9.16
CA THR A 154 -14.61 15.93 8.60
C THR A 154 -15.71 14.95 8.20
N ALA A 155 -16.90 15.03 8.84
CA ALA A 155 -17.99 14.08 8.67
C ALA A 155 -18.89 14.44 7.47
N ASP A 156 -18.31 14.49 6.27
CA ASP A 156 -18.98 14.84 5.00
C ASP A 156 -19.58 13.63 4.26
N GLY A 157 -19.18 12.41 4.64
CA GLY A 157 -19.62 11.18 3.99
C GLY A 157 -18.88 10.88 2.67
N VAL A 158 -17.79 11.61 2.41
CA VAL A 158 -16.94 11.43 1.23
C VAL A 158 -15.64 10.77 1.66
N VAL A 159 -15.22 9.73 0.96
CA VAL A 159 -13.94 9.08 1.23
C VAL A 159 -12.85 9.77 0.42
N GLY A 160 -12.32 10.86 0.95
CA GLY A 160 -11.09 11.48 0.49
C GLY A 160 -9.85 10.74 1.00
N ARG A 161 -8.67 11.22 0.63
CA ARG A 161 -7.37 10.60 0.97
C ARG A 161 -7.22 10.33 2.49
N GLN A 162 -7.58 11.29 3.34
CA GLN A 162 -7.48 11.12 4.79
C GLN A 162 -8.41 10.02 5.31
N THR A 163 -9.67 10.02 4.86
CA THR A 163 -10.65 9.00 5.26
C THR A 163 -10.25 7.62 4.77
N TRP A 164 -9.74 7.49 3.53
CA TRP A 164 -9.23 6.24 2.97
C TRP A 164 -8.14 5.62 3.84
N TYR A 165 -7.10 6.38 4.13
CA TYR A 165 -5.99 5.85 4.94
C TYR A 165 -6.37 5.63 6.41
N LYS A 166 -7.32 6.39 6.95
CA LYS A 166 -7.83 6.16 8.30
C LYS A 166 -8.64 4.87 8.37
N ILE A 167 -9.50 4.58 7.39
CA ILE A 167 -10.22 3.30 7.28
C ILE A 167 -9.20 2.15 7.20
N SER A 168 -8.22 2.26 6.33
CA SER A 168 -7.16 1.27 6.16
C SER A 168 -6.37 1.02 7.46
N TYR A 169 -6.01 2.07 8.18
CA TYR A 169 -5.30 1.98 9.46
C TYR A 169 -6.13 1.26 10.53
N ILE A 170 -7.40 1.64 10.69
CA ILE A 170 -8.28 1.01 11.68
C ILE A 170 -8.55 -0.46 11.29
N TYR A 171 -8.77 -0.74 10.00
CA TYR A 171 -8.99 -2.08 9.49
C TYR A 171 -7.87 -3.07 9.85
N VAL A 172 -6.60 -2.66 9.80
CA VAL A 172 -5.48 -3.52 10.21
C VAL A 172 -5.29 -3.60 11.72
N SER A 173 -5.86 -2.66 12.46
CA SER A 173 -5.76 -2.59 13.92
C SER A 173 -6.84 -3.41 14.63
N VAL A 174 -8.00 -3.66 13.98
CA VAL A 174 -9.08 -4.46 14.58
C VAL A 174 -8.75 -5.95 14.54
N LYS A 175 -9.09 -6.66 15.61
CA LYS A 175 -8.86 -8.11 15.74
C LYS A 175 -9.64 -8.91 14.69
N ASN A 176 -9.07 -10.03 14.27
CA ASN A 176 -9.74 -10.99 13.37
C ASN A 176 -10.91 -11.71 14.03
#